data_97b80ff0fa17588d728de0e886fd5038
#
_entry.id   97b80ff0fa17588d728de0e886fd5038
#
_cell.length_a   1.000
_cell.length_b   1.000
_cell.length_c   1.000
_cell.angle_alpha   90.00
_cell.angle_beta   90.00
_cell.angle_gamma   90.00
#
_symmetry.space_group_name_H-M   'P 1'
#
loop_
_entity.id
_entity.type
_entity.pdbx_description
1 polymer ?
#
loop_
_entity_poly.entity_id
_entity_poly.type
_entity_poly.pdbx_seq_one_letter_code
_entity_poly.pdbx_strand_id
1 'polypeptide(L)'
;MIKFLIEKEFKQLLRNSFLPKMILIFPCMIMILMPWAANLEIKNINLNIVDNDHSVLSRRLVDKIGASTYFRTTALPDTYNEGLRSIEIGSADIILEIPRDFEKNWVMGNNPRLLVAVNAVNGTKGGLGGSYLSSIINDYTRELQSESPSKAMSAGMGLPRIGISTQNLYNPNLNYKLFMVPALMVMLLTMICGFLPALNVVGEKEVGTIEQINVTPVSKLTFILAKLIPYWLIGFIVLTICFFLAWLLYGILPVGHFVTIYLFAVVFLFVVSGFGLVISNHSATLQQAMFVMWFFMLILMLMSGLFTPVHSMPEWAQLIAALNPLKYFVEVMRTIYLRGGGIVELLPQLGALTAFAVFFNLWAVRSYRKSS
;
A
#
# COMPACT_ATOMS: atom_id res chain seq x y z
N MET A 1 -10.24 -1.32 -41.72
CA MET A 1 -8.90 -0.75 -41.49
C MET A 1 -8.48 -0.91 -40.03
N ILE A 2 -9.26 -0.47 -39.04
CA ILE A 2 -8.91 -0.61 -37.61
C ILE A 2 -8.66 -2.08 -37.18
N LYS A 3 -9.49 -3.02 -37.63
CA LYS A 3 -9.33 -4.46 -37.33
C LYS A 3 -7.98 -5.01 -37.77
N PHE A 4 -7.53 -4.63 -38.96
CA PHE A 4 -6.23 -5.05 -39.49
C PHE A 4 -5.05 -4.47 -38.68
N LEU A 5 -5.15 -3.23 -38.25
CA LEU A 5 -4.13 -2.61 -37.40
C LEU A 5 -4.07 -3.27 -36.01
N ILE A 6 -5.22 -3.55 -35.40
CA ILE A 6 -5.29 -4.29 -34.12
C ILE A 6 -4.69 -5.69 -34.27
N GLU A 7 -5.03 -6.40 -35.35
CA GLU A 7 -4.48 -7.73 -35.62
C GLU A 7 -2.95 -7.69 -35.79
N LYS A 8 -2.43 -6.67 -36.50
CA LYS A 8 -0.99 -6.44 -36.63
C LYS A 8 -0.33 -6.28 -35.26
N GLU A 9 -0.91 -5.42 -34.39
CA GLU A 9 -0.35 -5.19 -33.06
C GLU A 9 -0.36 -6.45 -32.17
N PHE A 10 -1.44 -7.24 -32.21
CA PHE A 10 -1.47 -8.52 -31.50
C PHE A 10 -0.43 -9.49 -32.04
N LYS A 11 -0.28 -9.62 -33.35
CA LYS A 11 0.76 -10.46 -33.95
C LYS A 11 2.16 -10.00 -33.58
N GLN A 12 2.39 -8.68 -33.55
CA GLN A 12 3.67 -8.11 -33.13
C GLN A 12 3.99 -8.41 -31.68
N LEU A 13 3.00 -8.25 -30.78
CA LEU A 13 3.15 -8.61 -29.37
C LEU A 13 3.43 -10.10 -29.16
N LEU A 14 2.65 -10.98 -29.77
CA LEU A 14 2.78 -12.43 -29.59
C LEU A 14 4.03 -13.02 -30.24
N ARG A 15 4.50 -12.44 -31.35
CA ARG A 15 5.75 -12.88 -32.02
C ARG A 15 7.01 -12.38 -31.31
N ASN A 16 6.89 -11.40 -30.42
CA ASN A 16 8.03 -11.00 -29.59
C ASN A 16 8.30 -12.10 -28.56
N SER A 17 9.54 -12.63 -28.54
CA SER A 17 9.90 -13.74 -27.65
C SER A 17 9.95 -13.35 -26.16
N PHE A 18 10.07 -12.04 -25.85
CA PHE A 18 10.26 -11.51 -24.51
C PHE A 18 8.96 -10.94 -23.90
N LEU A 19 8.20 -10.13 -24.66
CA LEU A 19 7.04 -9.39 -24.15
C LEU A 19 5.95 -10.29 -23.55
N PRO A 20 5.46 -11.37 -24.19
CA PRO A 20 4.42 -12.21 -23.62
C PRO A 20 4.85 -12.87 -22.31
N LYS A 21 6.11 -13.30 -22.24
CA LYS A 21 6.68 -13.90 -21.02
C LYS A 21 6.74 -12.88 -19.89
N MET A 22 7.20 -11.67 -20.17
CA MET A 22 7.25 -10.59 -19.19
C MET A 22 5.86 -10.19 -18.70
N ILE A 23 4.88 -10.07 -19.59
CA ILE A 23 3.49 -9.73 -19.24
C ILE A 23 2.89 -10.75 -18.27
N LEU A 24 3.27 -12.02 -18.38
CA LEU A 24 2.77 -13.07 -17.49
C LEU A 24 3.62 -13.24 -16.22
N ILE A 25 4.94 -13.32 -16.37
CA ILE A 25 5.86 -13.63 -15.26
C ILE A 25 5.99 -12.43 -14.30
N PHE A 26 6.07 -11.20 -14.81
CA PHE A 26 6.30 -10.02 -14.00
C PHE A 26 5.18 -9.76 -12.97
N PRO A 27 3.88 -9.79 -13.31
CA PRO A 27 2.81 -9.69 -12.32
C PRO A 27 2.86 -10.80 -11.27
N CYS A 28 3.11 -12.04 -11.69
CA CYS A 28 3.24 -13.16 -10.76
C CYS A 28 4.40 -12.93 -9.77
N MET A 29 5.56 -12.52 -10.28
CA MET A 29 6.73 -12.24 -9.46
C MET A 29 6.47 -11.09 -8.46
N ILE A 30 5.89 -9.99 -8.92
CA ILE A 30 5.57 -8.83 -8.05
C ILE A 30 4.54 -9.22 -6.99
N MET A 31 3.47 -9.91 -7.37
CA MET A 31 2.43 -10.35 -6.43
C MET A 31 2.93 -11.34 -5.38
N ILE A 32 3.97 -12.13 -5.70
CA ILE A 32 4.58 -13.07 -4.75
C ILE A 32 5.62 -12.36 -3.89
N LEU A 33 6.58 -11.64 -4.50
CA LEU A 33 7.75 -11.12 -3.81
C LEU A 33 7.44 -9.87 -2.98
N MET A 34 6.67 -8.93 -3.52
CA MET A 34 6.48 -7.62 -2.87
C MET A 34 5.72 -7.71 -1.54
N PRO A 35 4.59 -8.43 -1.41
CA PRO A 35 3.91 -8.55 -0.12
C PRO A 35 4.71 -9.33 0.91
N TRP A 36 5.68 -10.13 0.47
CA TRP A 36 6.57 -10.88 1.34
C TRP A 36 7.81 -10.05 1.74
N ALA A 37 8.42 -9.35 0.78
CA ALA A 37 9.62 -8.53 0.99
C ALA A 37 9.30 -7.20 1.72
N ALA A 38 8.17 -6.58 1.42
CA ALA A 38 7.70 -5.35 2.04
C ALA A 38 6.71 -5.62 3.19
N ASN A 39 6.81 -6.77 3.84
CA ASN A 39 5.98 -7.07 5.00
C ASN A 39 6.38 -6.14 6.15
N LEU A 40 5.62 -5.06 6.31
CA LEU A 40 5.71 -4.15 7.45
C LEU A 40 4.96 -4.69 8.69
N GLU A 41 4.48 -5.93 8.65
CA GLU A 41 4.12 -6.64 9.89
C GLU A 41 5.40 -6.83 10.68
N ILE A 42 5.60 -5.96 11.64
CA ILE A 42 6.72 -6.09 12.55
C ILE A 42 6.39 -7.22 13.52
N LYS A 43 6.80 -8.41 13.16
CA LYS A 43 6.91 -9.57 14.04
C LYS A 43 8.33 -9.58 14.60
N ASN A 44 8.48 -10.13 15.79
CA ASN A 44 9.77 -10.19 16.47
C ASN A 44 10.35 -8.81 16.86
N ILE A 45 9.53 -7.99 17.52
CA ILE A 45 10.02 -6.80 18.21
C ILE A 45 10.78 -7.30 19.44
N ASN A 46 12.06 -7.04 19.49
CA ASN A 46 12.89 -7.42 20.63
C ASN A 46 12.56 -6.52 21.81
N LEU A 47 11.94 -7.10 22.84
CA LEU A 47 11.51 -6.39 24.03
C LEU A 47 12.37 -6.82 25.22
N ASN A 48 12.94 -5.85 25.92
CA ASN A 48 13.55 -6.02 27.23
C ASN A 48 12.56 -5.53 28.30
N ILE A 49 12.38 -6.32 29.35
CA ILE A 49 11.51 -5.97 30.45
C ILE A 49 12.35 -5.86 31.73
N VAL A 50 12.33 -4.69 32.33
CA VAL A 50 12.94 -4.41 33.65
C VAL A 50 11.81 -4.46 34.68
N ASP A 51 11.69 -5.56 35.40
CA ASP A 51 10.70 -5.71 36.46
C ASP A 51 11.34 -5.42 37.81
N ASN A 52 11.10 -4.21 38.34
CA ASN A 52 11.60 -3.79 39.67
C ASN A 52 10.64 -4.16 40.81
N ASP A 53 9.44 -4.68 40.49
CA ASP A 53 8.40 -4.97 41.49
C ASP A 53 8.37 -6.44 41.91
N HIS A 54 8.61 -7.36 40.97
CA HIS A 54 8.62 -8.81 41.15
C HIS A 54 7.34 -9.37 41.80
N SER A 55 6.25 -8.64 41.70
CA SER A 55 4.95 -8.98 42.27
C SER A 55 4.16 -10.00 41.42
N VAL A 56 3.00 -10.45 41.92
CA VAL A 56 2.09 -11.30 41.14
C VAL A 56 1.54 -10.56 39.95
N LEU A 57 1.17 -9.29 40.11
CA LEU A 57 0.62 -8.49 39.03
C LEU A 57 1.69 -8.16 37.97
N SER A 58 2.93 -7.85 38.35
CA SER A 58 3.99 -7.61 37.40
C SER A 58 4.28 -8.85 36.53
N ARG A 59 4.35 -10.05 37.16
CA ARG A 59 4.56 -11.31 36.44
C ARG A 59 3.43 -11.63 35.49
N ARG A 60 2.16 -11.44 35.86
CA ARG A 60 1.00 -11.62 34.96
C ARG A 60 1.08 -10.69 33.75
N LEU A 61 1.54 -9.44 33.93
CA LEU A 61 1.75 -8.51 32.81
C LEU A 61 2.86 -9.00 31.87
N VAL A 62 3.99 -9.45 32.43
CA VAL A 62 5.12 -10.02 31.67
C VAL A 62 4.69 -11.24 30.86
N ASP A 63 3.93 -12.16 31.48
CA ASP A 63 3.42 -13.37 30.84
C ASP A 63 2.44 -13.01 29.69
N LYS A 64 1.55 -12.04 29.92
CA LYS A 64 0.61 -11.58 28.89
C LYS A 64 1.32 -10.96 27.69
N ILE A 65 2.37 -10.19 27.92
CA ILE A 65 3.20 -9.62 26.86
C ILE A 65 3.97 -10.73 26.12
N GLY A 66 4.55 -11.69 26.85
CA GLY A 66 5.28 -12.83 26.29
C GLY A 66 4.41 -13.78 25.46
N ALA A 67 3.12 -13.91 25.80
CA ALA A 67 2.13 -14.66 25.01
C ALA A 67 1.76 -13.98 23.68
N SER A 68 2.12 -12.70 23.50
CA SER A 68 1.85 -11.95 22.27
C SER A 68 2.80 -12.40 21.15
N THR A 69 2.25 -12.59 19.95
CA THR A 69 3.03 -12.95 18.76
C THR A 69 3.87 -11.79 18.19
N TYR A 70 3.72 -10.58 18.72
CA TYR A 70 4.42 -9.37 18.26
C TYR A 70 5.77 -9.19 18.92
N PHE A 71 5.92 -9.64 20.18
CA PHE A 71 7.11 -9.43 20.99
C PHE A 71 7.91 -10.71 21.15
N ARG A 72 9.23 -10.53 21.08
CA ARG A 72 10.19 -11.53 21.52
C ARG A 72 10.93 -10.96 22.72
N THR A 73 10.65 -11.48 23.90
CA THR A 73 11.41 -11.12 25.11
C THR A 73 12.82 -11.63 24.95
N THR A 74 13.78 -10.70 24.80
CA THR A 74 15.21 -11.03 24.56
C THR A 74 16.01 -11.11 25.84
N ALA A 75 15.72 -10.26 26.82
CA ALA A 75 16.37 -10.25 28.11
C ALA A 75 15.45 -9.65 29.18
N LEU A 76 15.71 -10.03 30.43
CA LEU A 76 15.14 -9.44 31.63
C LEU A 76 16.28 -8.77 32.40
N PRO A 77 16.76 -7.58 31.99
CA PRO A 77 17.83 -6.90 32.68
C PRO A 77 17.39 -6.43 34.06
N ASP A 78 18.32 -6.47 35.02
CA ASP A 78 18.04 -6.07 36.40
C ASP A 78 17.91 -4.54 36.55
N THR A 79 18.45 -3.78 35.59
CA THR A 79 18.46 -2.32 35.64
C THR A 79 18.06 -1.69 34.30
N TYR A 80 17.42 -0.51 34.37
CA TYR A 80 17.11 0.27 33.17
C TYR A 80 18.34 0.61 32.32
N ASN A 81 19.49 0.88 32.94
CA ASN A 81 20.73 1.19 32.25
C ASN A 81 21.27 0.02 31.40
N GLU A 82 21.10 -1.21 31.86
CA GLU A 82 21.44 -2.41 31.07
C GLU A 82 20.48 -2.57 29.88
N GLY A 83 19.17 -2.31 30.11
CA GLY A 83 18.20 -2.25 29.04
C GLY A 83 18.56 -1.19 27.99
N LEU A 84 18.97 0.00 28.39
CA LEU A 84 19.36 1.09 27.51
C LEU A 84 20.58 0.72 26.65
N ARG A 85 21.61 0.08 27.24
CA ARG A 85 22.75 -0.45 26.49
C ARG A 85 22.33 -1.46 25.43
N SER A 86 21.31 -2.27 25.70
CA SER A 86 20.76 -3.22 24.72
C SER A 86 20.14 -2.52 23.51
N ILE A 87 19.51 -1.35 23.70
CA ILE A 87 19.03 -0.49 22.60
C ILE A 87 20.21 0.10 21.81
N GLU A 88 21.24 0.60 22.50
CA GLU A 88 22.41 1.19 21.86
C GLU A 88 23.18 0.18 20.98
N ILE A 89 23.27 -1.07 21.43
CA ILE A 89 23.90 -2.18 20.68
C ILE A 89 22.96 -2.71 19.58
N GLY A 90 21.67 -2.33 19.59
CA GLY A 90 20.68 -2.80 18.63
C GLY A 90 20.12 -4.19 18.89
N SER A 91 20.34 -4.76 20.08
CA SER A 91 19.80 -6.07 20.49
C SER A 91 18.35 -5.99 20.99
N ALA A 92 17.89 -4.82 21.45
CA ALA A 92 16.51 -4.54 21.84
C ALA A 92 15.92 -3.39 21.02
N ASP A 93 14.64 -3.50 20.70
CA ASP A 93 13.86 -2.46 20.02
C ASP A 93 13.05 -1.61 21.01
N ILE A 94 12.65 -2.21 22.14
CA ILE A 94 11.81 -1.56 23.17
C ILE A 94 12.27 -2.02 24.56
N ILE A 95 12.14 -1.12 25.54
CA ILE A 95 12.29 -1.41 26.96
C ILE A 95 10.97 -1.07 27.64
N LEU A 96 10.48 -2.00 28.44
CA LEU A 96 9.39 -1.76 29.38
C LEU A 96 9.98 -1.79 30.79
N GLU A 97 9.83 -0.73 31.55
CA GLU A 97 10.16 -0.71 32.98
C GLU A 97 8.91 -0.72 33.84
N ILE A 98 8.81 -1.71 34.72
CA ILE A 98 7.79 -1.83 35.75
C ILE A 98 8.41 -1.27 37.04
N PRO A 99 7.87 -0.19 37.61
CA PRO A 99 8.47 0.45 38.80
C PRO A 99 8.25 -0.38 40.05
N ARG A 100 9.05 -0.12 41.08
CA ARG A 100 8.85 -0.67 42.43
C ARG A 100 7.48 -0.28 42.97
N ASP A 101 6.91 -1.13 43.81
CA ASP A 101 5.59 -0.94 44.43
C ASP A 101 4.44 -0.85 43.38
N PHE A 102 4.58 -1.46 42.20
CA PHE A 102 3.57 -1.45 41.13
C PHE A 102 2.24 -2.06 41.65
N GLU A 103 2.27 -3.28 42.21
CA GLU A 103 1.10 -3.94 42.75
C GLU A 103 0.51 -3.17 43.93
N LYS A 104 1.35 -2.71 44.85
CA LYS A 104 0.94 -1.94 46.02
C LYS A 104 0.21 -0.65 45.64
N ASN A 105 0.77 0.10 44.65
CA ASN A 105 0.14 1.31 44.17
C ASN A 105 -1.18 1.02 43.44
N TRP A 106 -1.26 -0.06 42.70
CA TRP A 106 -2.50 -0.50 42.06
C TRP A 106 -3.59 -0.81 43.12
N VAL A 107 -3.24 -1.57 44.15
CA VAL A 107 -4.16 -1.94 45.22
C VAL A 107 -4.61 -0.73 46.02
N MET A 108 -3.75 0.28 46.23
CA MET A 108 -4.07 1.54 46.92
C MET A 108 -4.90 2.51 46.07
N GLY A 109 -5.14 2.22 44.78
CA GLY A 109 -5.83 3.12 43.88
C GLY A 109 -4.94 4.25 43.34
N ASN A 110 -3.65 4.26 43.64
CA ASN A 110 -2.67 5.11 43.03
C ASN A 110 -2.36 4.57 41.62
N ASN A 111 -2.51 5.37 40.56
CA ASN A 111 -2.25 4.91 39.21
C ASN A 111 -0.74 4.70 38.98
N PRO A 112 -0.21 3.47 39.02
CA PRO A 112 1.21 3.25 38.75
C PRO A 112 1.54 3.61 37.30
N ARG A 113 2.71 4.19 37.08
CA ARG A 113 3.17 4.58 35.74
C ARG A 113 4.21 3.59 35.25
N LEU A 114 3.97 3.01 34.09
CA LEU A 114 4.95 2.20 33.36
C LEU A 114 5.77 3.10 32.44
N LEU A 115 7.06 2.84 32.35
CA LEU A 115 7.94 3.54 31.39
C LEU A 115 8.14 2.64 30.15
N VAL A 116 7.82 3.16 28.99
CA VAL A 116 8.09 2.51 27.69
C VAL A 116 9.11 3.36 26.94
N ALA A 117 10.31 2.85 26.78
CA ALA A 117 11.36 3.47 25.98
C ALA A 117 11.50 2.71 24.65
N VAL A 118 11.55 3.46 23.54
CA VAL A 118 11.49 2.93 22.19
C VAL A 118 12.71 3.34 21.40
N ASN A 119 13.31 2.43 20.65
CA ASN A 119 14.38 2.73 19.73
C ASN A 119 13.84 3.52 18.52
N ALA A 120 14.13 4.82 18.47
CA ALA A 120 13.70 5.71 17.42
C ALA A 120 14.51 5.59 16.11
N VAL A 121 15.64 4.86 16.11
CA VAL A 121 16.43 4.63 14.90
C VAL A 121 15.64 3.84 13.85
N ASN A 122 14.83 2.87 14.29
CA ASN A 122 13.85 2.22 13.45
C ASN A 122 12.44 2.73 13.82
N GLY A 123 12.08 3.91 13.29
CA GLY A 123 10.82 4.59 13.64
C GLY A 123 9.57 3.74 13.41
N THR A 124 9.59 2.81 12.45
CA THR A 124 8.46 1.92 12.17
C THR A 124 8.33 0.83 13.24
N LYS A 125 9.43 0.16 13.59
CA LYS A 125 9.45 -0.83 14.67
C LYS A 125 9.11 -0.20 16.00
N GLY A 126 9.72 0.94 16.28
CA GLY A 126 9.49 1.65 17.53
C GLY A 126 8.04 2.14 17.68
N GLY A 127 7.51 2.82 16.67
CA GLY A 127 6.16 3.38 16.73
C GLY A 127 5.06 2.31 16.82
N LEU A 128 5.11 1.28 15.97
CA LEU A 128 4.14 0.18 16.00
C LEU A 128 4.31 -0.67 17.27
N GLY A 129 5.55 -0.96 17.66
CA GLY A 129 5.81 -1.73 18.87
C GLY A 129 5.33 -1.02 20.14
N GLY A 130 5.55 0.29 20.26
CA GLY A 130 5.02 1.10 21.35
C GLY A 130 3.50 1.10 21.39
N SER A 131 2.84 1.17 20.22
CA SER A 131 1.38 1.11 20.11
C SER A 131 0.82 -0.27 20.52
N TYR A 132 1.45 -1.37 20.09
CA TYR A 132 1.06 -2.73 20.48
C TYR A 132 1.23 -2.96 21.99
N LEU A 133 2.36 -2.52 22.53
CA LEU A 133 2.63 -2.63 23.97
C LEU A 133 1.61 -1.83 24.78
N SER A 134 1.31 -0.60 24.37
CA SER A 134 0.28 0.23 25.01
C SER A 134 -1.10 -0.43 24.95
N SER A 135 -1.45 -1.08 23.83
CA SER A 135 -2.71 -1.82 23.71
C SER A 135 -2.79 -3.00 24.70
N ILE A 136 -1.72 -3.81 24.81
CA ILE A 136 -1.66 -4.93 25.74
C ILE A 136 -1.75 -4.45 27.20
N ILE A 137 -1.05 -3.37 27.54
CA ILE A 137 -1.09 -2.77 28.89
C ILE A 137 -2.51 -2.26 29.20
N ASN A 138 -3.17 -1.63 28.25
CA ASN A 138 -4.55 -1.15 28.42
C ASN A 138 -5.53 -2.32 28.60
N ASP A 139 -5.40 -3.38 27.83
CA ASP A 139 -6.23 -4.58 27.95
C ASP A 139 -6.00 -5.28 29.31
N TYR A 140 -4.75 -5.36 29.77
CA TYR A 140 -4.42 -5.86 31.09
C TYR A 140 -5.02 -5.02 32.22
N THR A 141 -4.96 -3.70 32.08
CA THR A 141 -5.56 -2.77 33.04
C THR A 141 -7.09 -2.97 33.15
N ARG A 142 -7.78 -3.22 32.03
CA ARG A 142 -9.22 -3.52 32.02
C ARG A 142 -9.53 -4.85 32.69
N GLU A 143 -8.73 -5.87 32.44
CA GLU A 143 -8.87 -7.18 33.08
C GLU A 143 -8.76 -7.08 34.59
N LEU A 144 -7.74 -6.39 35.10
CA LEU A 144 -7.57 -6.13 36.53
C LEU A 144 -8.75 -5.36 37.17
N GLN A 145 -9.30 -4.40 36.42
CA GLN A 145 -10.47 -3.63 36.85
C GLN A 145 -11.73 -4.52 36.93
N SER A 146 -11.90 -5.48 36.02
CA SER A 146 -13.01 -6.39 36.00
C SER A 146 -12.94 -7.44 37.12
N GLU A 147 -11.73 -7.87 37.49
CA GLU A 147 -11.49 -8.82 38.60
C GLU A 147 -11.74 -8.22 40.00
N SER A 148 -11.71 -6.89 40.13
CA SER A 148 -11.86 -6.21 41.43
C SER A 148 -12.91 -5.09 41.42
N PRO A 149 -14.19 -5.38 41.15
CA PRO A 149 -15.23 -4.35 41.00
C PRO A 149 -15.53 -3.60 42.33
N SER A 150 -15.29 -4.23 43.46
CA SER A 150 -15.56 -3.64 44.79
C SER A 150 -14.57 -2.52 45.18
N LYS A 151 -13.37 -2.54 44.63
CA LYS A 151 -12.33 -1.50 44.87
C LYS A 151 -12.53 -0.24 44.01
N ALA A 152 -13.19 -0.37 42.85
CA ALA A 152 -13.57 0.76 42.02
C ALA A 152 -14.67 1.64 42.68
N MET A 153 -15.48 1.06 43.57
CA MET A 153 -16.55 1.78 44.27
C MET A 153 -16.11 2.45 45.57
N SER A 154 -15.03 2.00 46.22
CA SER A 154 -14.56 2.55 47.50
C SER A 154 -13.58 3.72 47.39
N ALA A 155 -13.04 3.99 46.21
CA ALA A 155 -12.32 5.21 45.94
C ALA A 155 -13.31 6.33 45.55
N GLY A 156 -14.09 6.77 46.53
CA GLY A 156 -15.09 7.81 46.37
C GLY A 156 -14.51 9.16 45.99
N MET A 157 -14.34 9.37 44.73
CA MET A 157 -14.31 10.59 43.92
C MET A 157 -14.01 10.17 42.46
N GLY A 158 -14.95 9.44 41.89
CA GLY A 158 -14.82 8.95 40.53
C GLY A 158 -15.07 10.04 39.49
N LEU A 159 -14.02 10.64 38.98
CA LEU A 159 -14.12 11.14 37.62
C LEU A 159 -14.41 9.95 36.71
N PRO A 160 -15.39 10.03 35.80
CA PRO A 160 -15.70 8.95 34.88
C PRO A 160 -14.44 8.64 34.06
N ARG A 161 -13.85 7.45 34.26
CA ARG A 161 -12.74 6.99 33.44
C ARG A 161 -13.30 6.65 32.06
N ILE A 162 -12.97 7.46 31.07
CA ILE A 162 -13.30 7.16 29.67
C ILE A 162 -12.38 6.02 29.24
N GLY A 163 -12.92 4.80 29.21
CA GLY A 163 -12.24 3.65 28.64
C GLY A 163 -12.24 3.81 27.12
N ILE A 164 -11.09 4.13 26.53
CA ILE A 164 -10.94 4.15 25.07
C ILE A 164 -10.77 2.71 24.61
N SER A 165 -11.79 2.16 23.92
CA SER A 165 -11.70 0.89 23.20
C SER A 165 -11.33 1.18 21.76
N THR A 166 -10.12 0.87 21.33
CA THR A 166 -9.72 0.94 19.93
C THR A 166 -10.10 -0.36 19.23
N GLN A 167 -10.98 -0.26 18.22
CA GLN A 167 -11.32 -1.39 17.36
C GLN A 167 -10.81 -1.09 15.96
N ASN A 168 -9.96 -1.97 15.43
CA ASN A 168 -9.50 -1.87 14.04
C ASN A 168 -10.62 -2.39 13.12
N LEU A 169 -11.37 -1.46 12.52
CA LEU A 169 -12.40 -1.79 11.54
C LEU A 169 -11.73 -2.20 10.21
N TYR A 170 -12.33 -3.19 9.51
CA TYR A 170 -11.93 -3.67 8.18
C TYR A 170 -10.59 -4.42 8.08
N ASN A 171 -9.71 -4.32 9.04
CA ASN A 171 -8.47 -5.09 9.14
C ASN A 171 -8.11 -5.36 10.62
N PRO A 172 -8.88 -6.23 11.31
CA PRO A 172 -8.72 -6.47 12.75
C PRO A 172 -7.30 -6.92 13.13
N ASN A 173 -6.67 -7.71 12.27
CA ASN A 173 -5.35 -8.28 12.48
C ASN A 173 -4.20 -7.38 11.97
N LEU A 174 -4.49 -6.14 11.52
CA LEU A 174 -3.52 -5.22 10.94
C LEU A 174 -2.65 -5.87 9.87
N ASN A 175 -3.21 -6.80 9.10
CA ASN A 175 -2.50 -7.53 8.05
C ASN A 175 -2.11 -6.58 6.91
N TYR A 176 -0.82 -6.32 6.79
CA TYR A 176 -0.29 -5.40 5.78
C TYR A 176 -0.54 -5.87 4.33
N LYS A 177 -0.68 -7.18 4.10
CA LYS A 177 -0.98 -7.73 2.78
C LYS A 177 -2.34 -7.26 2.25
N LEU A 178 -3.36 -7.15 3.13
CA LEU A 178 -4.67 -6.61 2.76
C LEU A 178 -4.59 -5.16 2.26
N PHE A 179 -3.67 -4.38 2.81
CA PHE A 179 -3.43 -3.00 2.41
C PHE A 179 -2.64 -2.89 1.11
N MET A 180 -1.63 -3.77 0.92
CA MET A 180 -0.65 -3.68 -0.15
C MET A 180 -1.12 -4.34 -1.45
N VAL A 181 -1.73 -5.52 -1.37
CA VAL A 181 -2.11 -6.32 -2.55
C VAL A 181 -3.00 -5.56 -3.53
N PRO A 182 -4.09 -4.87 -3.13
CA PRO A 182 -4.90 -4.08 -4.05
C PRO A 182 -4.13 -2.96 -4.74
N ALA A 183 -3.20 -2.32 -4.02
CA ALA A 183 -2.40 -1.23 -4.57
C ALA A 183 -1.32 -1.74 -5.56
N LEU A 184 -0.77 -2.94 -5.34
CA LEU A 184 0.12 -3.59 -6.31
C LEU A 184 -0.58 -3.90 -7.64
N MET A 185 -1.86 -4.27 -7.61
CA MET A 185 -2.65 -4.47 -8.83
C MET A 185 -2.75 -3.19 -9.66
N VAL A 186 -2.93 -2.04 -9.01
CA VAL A 186 -2.93 -0.72 -9.67
C VAL A 186 -1.57 -0.42 -10.30
N MET A 187 -0.49 -0.67 -9.57
CA MET A 187 0.87 -0.50 -10.07
C MET A 187 1.13 -1.35 -11.33
N LEU A 188 0.79 -2.63 -11.27
CA LEU A 188 0.97 -3.56 -12.39
C LEU A 188 0.17 -3.14 -13.62
N LEU A 189 -1.08 -2.72 -13.41
CA LEU A 189 -1.94 -2.23 -14.48
C LEU A 189 -1.34 -0.97 -15.13
N THR A 190 -0.78 -0.06 -14.31
CA THR A 190 -0.10 1.15 -14.81
C THR A 190 1.12 0.81 -15.64
N MET A 191 1.93 -0.15 -15.20
CA MET A 191 3.11 -0.57 -15.94
C MET A 191 2.74 -1.22 -17.28
N ILE A 192 1.74 -2.07 -17.32
CA ILE A 192 1.37 -2.78 -18.55
C ILE A 192 0.65 -1.87 -19.52
N CYS A 193 -0.30 -1.06 -19.05
CA CYS A 193 -1.16 -0.27 -19.93
C CYS A 193 -0.69 1.16 -20.15
N GLY A 194 0.28 1.65 -19.37
CA GLY A 194 0.90 2.97 -19.55
C GLY A 194 2.30 2.88 -20.14
N PHE A 195 3.18 2.08 -19.52
CA PHE A 195 4.59 2.00 -19.87
C PHE A 195 4.83 1.24 -21.18
N LEU A 196 4.26 0.04 -21.34
CA LEU A 196 4.51 -0.79 -22.53
C LEU A 196 4.01 -0.14 -23.84
N PRO A 197 2.77 0.39 -23.93
CA PRO A 197 2.34 1.05 -25.16
C PRO A 197 3.16 2.30 -25.49
N ALA A 198 3.60 3.06 -24.47
CA ALA A 198 4.49 4.21 -24.68
C ALA A 198 5.80 3.79 -25.33
N LEU A 199 6.44 2.75 -24.83
CA LEU A 199 7.68 2.21 -25.41
C LEU A 199 7.46 1.64 -26.81
N ASN A 200 6.34 0.97 -27.06
CA ASN A 200 6.01 0.45 -28.38
C ASN A 200 5.90 1.56 -29.42
N VAL A 201 5.20 2.66 -29.10
CA VAL A 201 5.06 3.80 -30.00
C VAL A 201 6.42 4.47 -30.27
N VAL A 202 7.26 4.66 -29.25
CA VAL A 202 8.59 5.26 -29.43
C VAL A 202 9.52 4.33 -30.21
N GLY A 203 9.47 3.02 -29.95
CA GLY A 203 10.26 2.05 -30.70
C GLY A 203 9.94 2.04 -32.19
N GLU A 204 8.65 2.15 -32.58
CA GLU A 204 8.27 2.30 -33.99
C GLU A 204 8.67 3.65 -34.58
N LYS A 205 8.70 4.70 -33.77
CA LYS A 205 9.20 6.03 -34.18
C LYS A 205 10.70 6.00 -34.45
N GLU A 206 11.48 5.35 -33.59
CA GLU A 206 12.94 5.24 -33.70
C GLU A 206 13.37 4.41 -34.92
N VAL A 207 12.60 3.35 -35.23
CA VAL A 207 12.84 2.51 -36.41
C VAL A 207 12.28 3.16 -37.70
N GLY A 208 11.51 4.25 -37.62
CA GLY A 208 10.91 4.93 -38.75
C GLY A 208 9.64 4.29 -39.34
N THR A 209 9.12 3.22 -38.72
CA THR A 209 7.87 2.54 -39.18
C THR A 209 6.62 3.41 -39.02
N ILE A 210 6.66 4.37 -38.10
CA ILE A 210 5.58 5.35 -37.93
C ILE A 210 5.40 6.24 -39.15
N GLU A 211 6.47 6.57 -39.85
CA GLU A 211 6.44 7.41 -41.06
C GLU A 211 5.68 6.72 -42.19
N GLN A 212 5.88 5.39 -42.34
CA GLN A 212 5.12 4.59 -43.30
C GLN A 212 3.61 4.60 -43.04
N ILE A 213 3.22 4.63 -41.77
CA ILE A 213 1.82 4.72 -41.37
C ILE A 213 1.25 6.12 -41.55
N ASN A 214 2.07 7.16 -41.36
CA ASN A 214 1.66 8.55 -41.51
C ASN A 214 1.31 8.94 -42.95
N VAL A 215 1.90 8.28 -43.96
CA VAL A 215 1.54 8.47 -45.40
C VAL A 215 0.26 7.71 -45.78
N THR A 216 -0.26 6.85 -44.92
CA THR A 216 -1.53 6.16 -45.16
C THR A 216 -2.74 7.03 -44.77
N PRO A 217 -3.94 6.83 -45.38
CA PRO A 217 -5.14 7.58 -45.05
C PRO A 217 -5.79 7.18 -43.73
N VAL A 218 -5.00 6.73 -42.71
CA VAL A 218 -5.44 6.38 -41.38
C VAL A 218 -5.59 7.63 -40.53
N SER A 219 -6.74 7.79 -39.84
CA SER A 219 -6.93 8.88 -38.89
C SER A 219 -6.05 8.71 -37.64
N LYS A 220 -5.65 9.81 -37.01
CA LYS A 220 -4.85 9.80 -35.76
C LYS A 220 -5.50 8.97 -34.67
N LEU A 221 -6.81 9.13 -34.48
CA LEU A 221 -7.59 8.38 -33.47
C LEU A 221 -7.59 6.89 -33.77
N THR A 222 -7.80 6.50 -35.03
CA THR A 222 -7.76 5.08 -35.43
C THR A 222 -6.41 4.45 -35.14
N PHE A 223 -5.32 5.16 -35.42
CA PHE A 223 -3.98 4.69 -35.11
C PHE A 223 -3.76 4.51 -33.60
N ILE A 224 -4.08 5.53 -32.80
CA ILE A 224 -3.94 5.50 -31.34
C ILE A 224 -4.76 4.36 -30.73
N LEU A 225 -6.03 4.24 -31.11
CA LEU A 225 -6.89 3.17 -30.59
C LEU A 225 -6.39 1.78 -31.00
N ALA A 226 -5.93 1.60 -32.23
CA ALA A 226 -5.37 0.33 -32.67
C ALA A 226 -4.14 -0.09 -31.83
N LYS A 227 -3.34 0.89 -31.39
CA LYS A 227 -2.19 0.68 -30.52
C LYS A 227 -2.61 0.33 -29.08
N LEU A 228 -3.60 1.00 -28.52
CA LEU A 228 -3.95 0.88 -27.11
C LEU A 228 -4.85 -0.34 -26.80
N ILE A 229 -5.77 -0.70 -27.71
CA ILE A 229 -6.74 -1.79 -27.46
C ILE A 229 -6.07 -3.11 -27.06
N PRO A 230 -5.00 -3.60 -27.71
CA PRO A 230 -4.31 -4.81 -27.30
C PRO A 230 -3.80 -4.75 -25.86
N TYR A 231 -3.21 -3.62 -25.45
CA TYR A 231 -2.70 -3.44 -24.09
C TYR A 231 -3.82 -3.34 -23.05
N TRP A 232 -4.98 -2.75 -23.40
CA TRP A 232 -6.13 -2.74 -22.51
C TRP A 232 -6.68 -4.15 -22.26
N LEU A 233 -6.79 -4.97 -23.32
CA LEU A 233 -7.19 -6.37 -23.18
C LEU A 233 -6.20 -7.18 -22.33
N ILE A 234 -4.91 -6.98 -22.56
CA ILE A 234 -3.86 -7.58 -21.73
C ILE A 234 -3.97 -7.10 -20.28
N GLY A 235 -4.22 -5.80 -20.05
CA GLY A 235 -4.41 -5.24 -18.72
C GLY A 235 -5.55 -5.90 -17.95
N PHE A 236 -6.69 -6.16 -18.60
CA PHE A 236 -7.80 -6.90 -17.98
C PHE A 236 -7.43 -8.35 -17.66
N ILE A 237 -6.71 -9.03 -18.56
CA ILE A 237 -6.23 -10.39 -18.31
C ILE A 237 -5.30 -10.40 -17.10
N VAL A 238 -4.35 -9.46 -17.04
CA VAL A 238 -3.41 -9.37 -15.91
C VAL A 238 -4.13 -9.03 -14.61
N LEU A 239 -5.09 -8.12 -14.64
CA LEU A 239 -5.90 -7.80 -13.46
C LEU A 239 -6.65 -9.05 -12.95
N THR A 240 -7.21 -9.85 -13.85
CA THR A 240 -7.87 -11.11 -13.52
C THR A 240 -6.88 -12.13 -12.92
N ILE A 241 -5.68 -12.23 -13.50
CA ILE A 241 -4.60 -13.08 -12.96
C ILE A 241 -4.21 -12.60 -11.55
N CYS A 242 -4.10 -11.29 -11.34
CA CYS A 242 -3.80 -10.73 -10.03
C CYS A 242 -4.88 -11.05 -8.99
N PHE A 243 -6.16 -11.03 -9.36
CA PHE A 243 -7.26 -11.47 -8.48
C PHE A 243 -7.13 -12.94 -8.11
N PHE A 244 -6.85 -13.78 -9.10
CA PHE A 244 -6.64 -15.21 -8.86
C PHE A 244 -5.44 -15.47 -7.93
N LEU A 245 -4.33 -14.78 -8.14
CA LEU A 245 -3.14 -14.88 -7.28
C LEU A 245 -3.40 -14.34 -5.88
N ALA A 246 -4.14 -13.24 -5.72
CA ALA A 246 -4.51 -12.71 -4.42
C ALA A 246 -5.35 -13.70 -3.62
N TRP A 247 -6.28 -14.38 -4.28
CA TRP A 247 -7.08 -15.45 -3.66
C TRP A 247 -6.21 -16.68 -3.34
N LEU A 248 -5.42 -17.15 -4.29
CA LEU A 248 -4.64 -18.39 -4.14
C LEU A 248 -3.54 -18.26 -3.08
N LEU A 249 -2.80 -17.16 -3.07
CA LEU A 249 -1.61 -16.98 -2.22
C LEU A 249 -1.94 -16.42 -0.84
N TYR A 250 -2.96 -15.56 -0.76
CA TYR A 250 -3.24 -14.79 0.45
C TYR A 250 -4.65 -15.01 1.00
N GLY A 251 -5.52 -15.74 0.28
CA GLY A 251 -6.93 -15.90 0.64
C GLY A 251 -7.72 -14.58 0.60
N ILE A 252 -7.21 -13.55 -0.12
CA ILE A 252 -7.78 -12.22 -0.16
C ILE A 252 -8.72 -12.11 -1.35
N LEU A 253 -10.01 -11.90 -1.05
CA LEU A 253 -11.05 -11.60 -2.05
C LEU A 253 -11.62 -10.21 -1.76
N PRO A 254 -12.06 -9.47 -2.78
CA PRO A 254 -12.77 -8.21 -2.56
C PRO A 254 -14.10 -8.46 -1.85
N VAL A 255 -14.38 -7.64 -0.83
CA VAL A 255 -15.68 -7.66 -0.12
C VAL A 255 -16.78 -7.11 -1.01
N GLY A 256 -16.44 -6.16 -1.89
CA GLY A 256 -17.35 -5.56 -2.86
C GLY A 256 -17.38 -6.28 -4.21
N HIS A 257 -18.12 -5.72 -5.16
CA HIS A 257 -18.36 -6.34 -6.46
C HIS A 257 -17.17 -6.19 -7.42
N PHE A 258 -16.73 -7.29 -8.05
CA PHE A 258 -15.72 -7.28 -9.12
C PHE A 258 -16.08 -6.36 -10.28
N VAL A 259 -17.36 -6.30 -10.65
CA VAL A 259 -17.85 -5.45 -11.75
C VAL A 259 -17.50 -3.98 -11.51
N THR A 260 -17.62 -3.50 -10.26
CA THR A 260 -17.24 -2.13 -9.91
C THR A 260 -15.76 -1.90 -10.15
N ILE A 261 -14.90 -2.84 -9.77
CA ILE A 261 -13.46 -2.72 -10.01
C ILE A 261 -13.16 -2.62 -11.51
N TYR A 262 -13.74 -3.50 -12.32
CA TYR A 262 -13.54 -3.47 -13.78
C TYR A 262 -14.03 -2.16 -14.42
N LEU A 263 -15.14 -1.62 -13.94
CA LEU A 263 -15.66 -0.34 -14.44
C LEU A 263 -14.67 0.81 -14.17
N PHE A 264 -14.14 0.89 -12.95
CA PHE A 264 -13.11 1.87 -12.62
C PHE A 264 -11.79 1.59 -13.36
N ALA A 265 -11.44 0.32 -13.56
CA ALA A 265 -10.28 -0.08 -14.33
C ALA A 265 -10.36 0.41 -15.78
N VAL A 266 -11.54 0.35 -16.43
CA VAL A 266 -11.73 0.93 -17.77
C VAL A 266 -11.32 2.41 -17.80
N VAL A 267 -11.86 3.22 -16.88
CA VAL A 267 -11.53 4.65 -16.81
C VAL A 267 -10.04 4.86 -16.54
N PHE A 268 -9.49 4.09 -15.62
CA PHE A 268 -8.07 4.16 -15.26
C PHE A 268 -7.14 3.79 -16.43
N LEU A 269 -7.52 2.81 -17.26
CA LEU A 269 -6.77 2.46 -18.46
C LEU A 269 -6.67 3.64 -19.45
N PHE A 270 -7.74 4.42 -19.61
CA PHE A 270 -7.68 5.65 -20.41
C PHE A 270 -6.72 6.68 -19.81
N VAL A 271 -6.68 6.80 -18.49
CA VAL A 271 -5.73 7.71 -17.81
C VAL A 271 -4.30 7.33 -18.10
N VAL A 272 -3.93 6.09 -17.78
CA VAL A 272 -2.51 5.65 -17.84
C VAL A 272 -2.01 5.53 -19.27
N SER A 273 -2.86 5.08 -20.20
CA SER A 273 -2.50 5.00 -21.61
C SER A 273 -2.38 6.40 -22.25
N GLY A 274 -3.27 7.33 -21.89
CA GLY A 274 -3.16 8.73 -22.31
C GLY A 274 -1.85 9.38 -21.81
N PHE A 275 -1.52 9.17 -20.53
CA PHE A 275 -0.25 9.62 -19.96
C PHE A 275 0.98 9.03 -20.68
N GLY A 276 0.97 7.71 -20.94
CA GLY A 276 2.03 7.04 -21.70
C GLY A 276 2.21 7.61 -23.10
N LEU A 277 1.11 7.89 -23.80
CA LEU A 277 1.13 8.52 -25.12
C LEU A 277 1.70 9.95 -25.10
N VAL A 278 1.36 10.74 -24.07
CA VAL A 278 1.95 12.07 -23.91
C VAL A 278 3.47 11.99 -23.84
N ILE A 279 4.01 11.07 -23.03
CA ILE A 279 5.46 10.87 -22.92
C ILE A 279 6.05 10.38 -24.24
N SER A 280 5.41 9.41 -24.90
CA SER A 280 5.90 8.87 -26.18
C SER A 280 5.96 9.92 -27.28
N ASN A 281 5.02 10.87 -27.30
CA ASN A 281 5.01 11.95 -28.28
C ASN A 281 6.19 12.91 -28.11
N HIS A 282 6.66 13.12 -26.87
CA HIS A 282 7.76 14.03 -26.55
C HIS A 282 9.13 13.32 -26.50
N SER A 283 9.19 12.01 -26.64
CA SER A 283 10.43 11.24 -26.65
C SER A 283 10.85 10.92 -28.08
N ALA A 284 12.16 11.10 -28.38
CA ALA A 284 12.73 10.79 -29.67
C ALA A 284 13.27 9.37 -29.75
N THR A 285 13.85 8.86 -28.66
CA THR A 285 14.47 7.53 -28.58
C THR A 285 13.83 6.68 -27.51
N LEU A 286 13.90 5.37 -27.67
CA LEU A 286 13.37 4.39 -26.72
C LEU A 286 14.03 4.54 -25.35
N GLN A 287 15.33 4.81 -25.31
CA GLN A 287 16.06 5.04 -24.08
C GLN A 287 15.55 6.28 -23.34
N GLN A 288 15.32 7.39 -24.04
CA GLN A 288 14.77 8.62 -23.47
C GLN A 288 13.37 8.35 -22.89
N ALA A 289 12.50 7.66 -23.64
CA ALA A 289 11.16 7.31 -23.16
C ALA A 289 11.20 6.45 -21.91
N MET A 290 12.09 5.45 -21.85
CA MET A 290 12.28 4.61 -20.67
C MET A 290 12.66 5.42 -19.43
N PHE A 291 13.65 6.31 -19.52
CA PHE A 291 14.07 7.12 -18.37
C PHE A 291 12.96 8.06 -17.89
N VAL A 292 12.29 8.74 -18.81
CA VAL A 292 11.20 9.67 -18.48
C VAL A 292 10.02 8.91 -17.84
N MET A 293 9.62 7.78 -18.42
CA MET A 293 8.56 6.95 -17.87
C MET A 293 8.93 6.42 -16.49
N TRP A 294 10.16 5.94 -16.30
CA TRP A 294 10.64 5.42 -15.03
C TRP A 294 10.63 6.49 -13.93
N PHE A 295 11.10 7.68 -14.26
CA PHE A 295 11.10 8.83 -13.34
C PHE A 295 9.68 9.18 -12.87
N PHE A 296 8.74 9.34 -13.80
CA PHE A 296 7.35 9.63 -13.44
C PHE A 296 6.70 8.48 -12.71
N MET A 297 6.91 7.24 -13.14
CA MET A 297 6.35 6.05 -12.49
C MET A 297 6.81 5.94 -11.03
N LEU A 298 8.07 6.23 -10.74
CA LEU A 298 8.59 6.19 -9.38
C LEU A 298 7.90 7.24 -8.50
N ILE A 299 7.77 8.49 -8.99
CA ILE A 299 7.09 9.55 -8.26
C ILE A 299 5.60 9.22 -8.05
N LEU A 300 4.91 8.83 -9.12
CA LEU A 300 3.49 8.47 -9.05
C LEU A 300 3.26 7.32 -8.08
N MET A 301 4.14 6.31 -8.07
CA MET A 301 4.04 5.16 -7.17
C MET A 301 4.26 5.56 -5.71
N LEU A 302 5.31 6.33 -5.40
CA LEU A 302 5.58 6.80 -4.04
C LEU A 302 4.46 7.69 -3.50
N MET A 303 3.89 8.54 -4.35
CA MET A 303 2.81 9.47 -3.97
C MET A 303 1.40 8.88 -4.12
N SER A 304 1.26 7.61 -4.54
CA SER A 304 -0.04 6.96 -4.72
C SER A 304 -0.68 6.49 -3.41
N GLY A 305 0.08 6.46 -2.32
CA GLY A 305 -0.37 5.83 -1.08
C GLY A 305 -0.10 4.32 -1.03
N LEU A 306 0.64 3.75 -1.99
CA LEU A 306 0.94 2.32 -2.04
C LEU A 306 1.72 1.86 -0.79
N PHE A 307 2.79 2.56 -0.45
CA PHE A 307 3.65 2.23 0.70
C PHE A 307 3.21 2.95 1.97
N THR A 308 2.94 4.25 1.89
CA THR A 308 2.57 5.10 3.01
C THR A 308 1.22 5.74 2.75
N PRO A 309 0.24 5.65 3.68
CA PRO A 309 -1.05 6.31 3.50
C PRO A 309 -0.88 7.80 3.22
N VAL A 310 -1.61 8.34 2.23
CA VAL A 310 -1.49 9.74 1.82
C VAL A 310 -1.77 10.71 2.98
N HIS A 311 -2.71 10.37 3.87
CA HIS A 311 -3.04 11.19 5.04
C HIS A 311 -1.89 11.32 6.06
N SER A 312 -0.92 10.40 6.03
CA SER A 312 0.26 10.43 6.88
C SER A 312 1.41 11.24 6.29
N MET A 313 1.25 11.74 5.07
CA MET A 313 2.26 12.57 4.40
C MET A 313 2.15 14.03 4.86
N PRO A 314 3.26 14.81 4.78
CA PRO A 314 3.20 16.27 4.98
C PRO A 314 2.25 16.92 3.99
N GLU A 315 1.67 18.09 4.36
CA GLU A 315 0.65 18.79 3.55
C GLU A 315 1.08 19.06 2.10
N TRP A 316 2.33 19.49 1.90
CA TRP A 316 2.87 19.72 0.56
C TRP A 316 2.88 18.43 -0.31
N ALA A 317 3.17 17.27 0.30
CA ALA A 317 3.16 16.00 -0.39
C ALA A 317 1.73 15.52 -0.69
N GLN A 318 0.76 15.82 0.18
CA GLN A 318 -0.66 15.55 -0.06
C GLN A 318 -1.20 16.35 -1.25
N LEU A 319 -0.75 17.60 -1.42
CA LEU A 319 -1.09 18.44 -2.59
C LEU A 319 -0.55 17.82 -3.89
N ILE A 320 0.70 17.36 -3.90
CA ILE A 320 1.27 16.64 -5.05
C ILE A 320 0.52 15.33 -5.31
N ALA A 321 0.21 14.59 -4.25
CA ALA A 321 -0.56 13.36 -4.35
C ALA A 321 -1.98 13.58 -4.91
N ALA A 322 -2.58 14.76 -4.72
CA ALA A 322 -3.87 15.10 -5.31
C ALA A 322 -3.83 15.20 -6.84
N LEU A 323 -2.66 15.51 -7.43
CA LEU A 323 -2.43 15.52 -8.87
C LEU A 323 -2.04 14.13 -9.43
N ASN A 324 -2.02 13.11 -8.59
CA ASN A 324 -1.63 11.76 -8.95
C ASN A 324 -2.86 10.87 -9.22
N PRO A 325 -3.11 10.45 -10.45
CA PRO A 325 -4.26 9.60 -10.77
C PRO A 325 -4.19 8.21 -10.12
N LEU A 326 -2.98 7.68 -9.85
CA LEU A 326 -2.81 6.38 -9.21
C LEU A 326 -3.40 6.37 -7.80
N LYS A 327 -3.29 7.49 -7.05
CA LYS A 327 -3.88 7.66 -5.72
C LYS A 327 -5.37 7.31 -5.73
N TYR A 328 -6.12 7.87 -6.65
CA TYR A 328 -7.57 7.69 -6.72
C TYR A 328 -7.95 6.24 -7.01
N PHE A 329 -7.23 5.58 -7.90
CA PHE A 329 -7.54 4.18 -8.20
C PHE A 329 -7.06 3.21 -7.10
N VAL A 330 -5.95 3.51 -6.42
CA VAL A 330 -5.52 2.77 -5.20
C VAL A 330 -6.58 2.89 -4.11
N GLU A 331 -7.15 4.09 -3.92
CA GLU A 331 -8.21 4.33 -2.94
C GLU A 331 -9.49 3.55 -3.30
N VAL A 332 -9.90 3.56 -4.57
CA VAL A 332 -11.00 2.74 -5.09
C VAL A 332 -10.78 1.26 -4.81
N MET A 333 -9.62 0.74 -5.18
CA MET A 333 -9.26 -0.67 -4.97
C MET A 333 -9.34 -1.06 -3.50
N ARG A 334 -8.79 -0.24 -2.60
CA ARG A 334 -8.83 -0.50 -1.15
C ARG A 334 -10.24 -0.42 -0.59
N THR A 335 -11.02 0.57 -1.00
CA THR A 335 -12.41 0.73 -0.53
C THR A 335 -13.24 -0.47 -0.91
N ILE A 336 -13.13 -0.97 -2.15
CA ILE A 336 -13.88 -2.15 -2.60
C ILE A 336 -13.35 -3.44 -1.92
N TYR A 337 -12.04 -3.59 -1.78
CA TYR A 337 -11.43 -4.79 -1.17
C TYR A 337 -11.72 -4.90 0.33
N LEU A 338 -11.62 -3.79 1.07
CA LEU A 338 -11.67 -3.80 2.53
C LEU A 338 -13.06 -3.47 3.09
N ARG A 339 -13.77 -2.53 2.46
CA ARG A 339 -15.04 -2.00 2.97
C ARG A 339 -16.25 -2.50 2.19
N GLY A 340 -16.07 -3.05 0.99
CA GLY A 340 -17.18 -3.40 0.11
C GLY A 340 -17.91 -2.18 -0.46
N GLY A 341 -17.25 -1.01 -0.51
CA GLY A 341 -17.85 0.24 -0.94
C GLY A 341 -18.51 0.16 -2.32
N GLY A 342 -19.68 0.78 -2.45
CA GLY A 342 -20.46 0.84 -3.68
C GLY A 342 -20.02 1.98 -4.61
N ILE A 343 -20.56 1.99 -5.83
CA ILE A 343 -20.25 3.01 -6.85
C ILE A 343 -20.57 4.43 -6.35
N VAL A 344 -21.65 4.59 -5.59
CA VAL A 344 -22.10 5.91 -5.09
C VAL A 344 -21.07 6.53 -4.15
N GLU A 345 -20.45 5.74 -3.28
CA GLU A 345 -19.41 6.19 -2.37
C GLU A 345 -18.13 6.63 -3.13
N LEU A 346 -17.88 6.03 -4.28
CA LEU A 346 -16.68 6.22 -5.10
C LEU A 346 -16.87 7.24 -6.24
N LEU A 347 -17.99 7.95 -6.29
CA LEU A 347 -18.26 8.98 -7.32
C LEU A 347 -17.19 10.08 -7.38
N PRO A 348 -16.65 10.60 -6.26
CA PRO A 348 -15.57 11.59 -6.31
C PRO A 348 -14.31 11.07 -7.01
N GLN A 349 -13.91 9.81 -6.74
CA GLN A 349 -12.77 9.17 -7.37
C GLN A 349 -13.02 8.91 -8.86
N LEU A 350 -14.24 8.53 -9.22
CA LEU A 350 -14.64 8.38 -10.63
C LEU A 350 -14.54 9.71 -11.38
N GLY A 351 -15.04 10.80 -10.77
CA GLY A 351 -14.94 12.15 -11.33
C GLY A 351 -13.50 12.58 -11.56
N ALA A 352 -12.62 12.38 -10.55
CA ALA A 352 -11.22 12.69 -10.67
C ALA A 352 -10.53 11.87 -11.78
N LEU A 353 -10.73 10.56 -11.81
CA LEU A 353 -10.14 9.69 -12.85
C LEU A 353 -10.64 10.07 -14.25
N THR A 354 -11.93 10.41 -14.41
CA THR A 354 -12.49 10.84 -15.68
C THR A 354 -11.89 12.16 -16.13
N ALA A 355 -11.68 13.12 -15.22
CA ALA A 355 -11.00 14.38 -15.52
C ALA A 355 -9.56 14.15 -16.00
N PHE A 356 -8.78 13.29 -15.32
CA PHE A 356 -7.44 12.91 -15.78
C PHE A 356 -7.47 12.18 -17.12
N ALA A 357 -8.44 11.28 -17.36
CA ALA A 357 -8.58 10.58 -18.63
C ALA A 357 -8.79 11.57 -19.78
N VAL A 358 -9.73 12.52 -19.61
CA VAL A 358 -9.97 13.57 -20.61
C VAL A 358 -8.73 14.42 -20.81
N PHE A 359 -8.10 14.88 -19.75
CA PHE A 359 -6.91 15.73 -19.81
C PHE A 359 -5.76 15.07 -20.57
N PHE A 360 -5.34 13.88 -20.18
CA PHE A 360 -4.20 13.21 -20.82
C PHE A 360 -4.47 12.79 -22.26
N ASN A 361 -5.68 12.31 -22.57
CA ASN A 361 -6.02 11.90 -23.94
C ASN A 361 -6.15 13.11 -24.87
N LEU A 362 -6.72 14.22 -24.41
CA LEU A 362 -6.75 15.46 -25.19
C LEU A 362 -5.33 15.99 -25.47
N TRP A 363 -4.48 15.95 -24.44
CA TRP A 363 -3.08 16.34 -24.59
C TRP A 363 -2.35 15.40 -25.57
N ALA A 364 -2.52 14.08 -25.42
CA ALA A 364 -1.92 13.10 -26.32
C ALA A 364 -2.32 13.31 -27.79
N VAL A 365 -3.61 13.53 -28.06
CA VAL A 365 -4.12 13.78 -29.42
C VAL A 365 -3.58 15.09 -30.01
N ARG A 366 -3.51 16.17 -29.18
CA ARG A 366 -2.98 17.46 -29.63
C ARG A 366 -1.47 17.44 -29.86
N SER A 367 -0.72 16.73 -29.01
CA SER A 367 0.74 16.63 -29.12
C SER A 367 1.19 15.69 -30.23
N TYR A 368 0.32 14.79 -30.70
CA TYR A 368 0.64 13.89 -31.81
C TYR A 368 0.69 14.66 -33.13
N ARG A 369 1.90 14.87 -33.62
CA ARG A 369 2.16 15.50 -34.96
C ARG A 369 2.37 14.40 -35.98
N LYS A 370 1.56 14.38 -37.06
CA LYS A 370 1.95 13.67 -38.26
C LYS A 370 3.11 14.47 -38.88
N SER A 371 4.28 13.87 -38.94
CA SER A 371 5.38 14.42 -39.74
C SER A 371 4.93 14.35 -41.20
N SER A 372 4.73 15.52 -41.85
CA SER A 372 4.53 15.64 -43.28
C SER A 372 5.86 15.61 -43.97
#